data_814128441acae9e68b76dfd485075519
#
_entry.id   814128441acae9e68b76dfd485075519
#
_cell.length_a   1.000
_cell.length_b   1.000
_cell.length_c   1.000
_cell.angle_alpha   90.00
_cell.angle_beta   90.00
_cell.angle_gamma   90.00
#
_symmetry.space_group_name_H-M   'P 1'
#
loop_
_entity.id
_entity.type
_entity.pdbx_description
1 polymer ?
#
loop_
_entity_poly.entity_id
_entity_poly.type
_entity_poly.pdbx_seq_one_letter_code
_entity_poly.pdbx_strand_id
1 'polypeptide(L)'
;MRKIFVAVATFALVAAGFTPAAHANTQKTLVIIDSGIAAELPFAKEMIVDEACFIEYGRCPNGQSTMFGKGAASLPVARINHKAMHHGTQMASVAYQIDPSTKLVMIRIVGMSDKGFANSYTTRAVTRALTWVNLNAERLNVGAVSLSIGRGYKEASCPIEPELQSQVQQLAARNIPVVAATGNGSNKFKVDYPACVPEVLAIGATDRRYTVKAIQGWVYPIVFMSNTGPDLDFYTLGRFPTTDVYGQQAISIGTSSATVAFAANMVRLRNTGLDYPTVLSGIQSSLVNAYRTVTDFARLHYQIGR
;
A
#
# COMPACT_ATOMS: atom_id res chain seq x y z
N MET A 1 65.29 -51.04 -31.08
CA MET A 1 64.90 -50.54 -29.75
C MET A 1 64.06 -49.29 -29.96
N ARG A 2 62.73 -49.43 -29.90
CA ARG A 2 61.76 -48.32 -30.06
C ARG A 2 61.44 -47.73 -28.69
N LYS A 3 61.77 -46.47 -28.48
CA LYS A 3 61.42 -45.77 -27.23
C LYS A 3 59.99 -45.29 -27.36
N ILE A 4 59.10 -45.72 -26.44
CA ILE A 4 57.73 -45.29 -26.28
C ILE A 4 57.74 -44.12 -25.34
N PHE A 5 57.32 -42.94 -25.77
CA PHE A 5 57.07 -41.78 -24.93
C PHE A 5 55.61 -41.83 -24.46
N VAL A 6 55.40 -41.95 -23.17
CA VAL A 6 54.10 -41.81 -22.51
C VAL A 6 53.92 -40.36 -22.15
N ALA A 7 52.95 -39.70 -22.81
CA ALA A 7 52.53 -38.33 -22.45
C ALA A 7 51.46 -38.42 -21.32
N VAL A 8 51.78 -37.89 -20.17
CA VAL A 8 50.85 -37.73 -19.06
C VAL A 8 50.10 -36.41 -19.25
N ALA A 9 48.82 -36.49 -19.61
CA ALA A 9 47.92 -35.32 -19.67
C ALA A 9 47.38 -35.03 -18.26
N THR A 10 47.83 -33.94 -17.69
CA THR A 10 47.26 -33.38 -16.44
C THR A 10 45.97 -32.68 -16.75
N PHE A 11 44.83 -33.24 -16.36
CA PHE A 11 43.55 -32.56 -16.33
C PHE A 11 43.48 -31.59 -15.15
N ALA A 12 43.53 -30.29 -15.44
CA ALA A 12 43.21 -29.28 -14.44
C ALA A 12 41.66 -29.27 -14.27
N LEU A 13 41.18 -29.70 -13.09
CA LEU A 13 39.78 -29.48 -12.69
C LEU A 13 39.61 -27.98 -12.43
N VAL A 14 38.92 -27.30 -13.34
CA VAL A 14 38.37 -25.96 -13.07
C VAL A 14 37.17 -26.15 -12.13
N ALA A 15 37.38 -25.90 -10.84
CA ALA A 15 36.29 -25.79 -9.89
C ALA A 15 35.48 -24.53 -10.27
N ALA A 16 34.40 -24.71 -11.03
CA ALA A 16 33.39 -23.68 -11.21
C ALA A 16 32.78 -23.40 -9.85
N GLY A 17 33.19 -22.28 -9.25
CA GLY A 17 32.62 -21.79 -8.02
C GLY A 17 31.11 -21.55 -8.21
N PHE A 18 30.29 -22.44 -7.69
CA PHE A 18 28.87 -22.15 -7.48
C PHE A 18 28.80 -21.03 -6.45
N THR A 19 28.67 -19.79 -6.91
CA THR A 19 28.15 -18.73 -6.07
C THR A 19 26.72 -19.12 -5.71
N PRO A 20 26.37 -19.29 -4.41
CA PRO A 20 24.99 -19.54 -4.05
C PRO A 20 24.18 -18.37 -4.60
N ALA A 21 23.19 -18.66 -5.47
CA ALA A 21 22.23 -17.67 -5.90
C ALA A 21 21.64 -17.08 -4.63
N ALA A 22 21.81 -15.78 -4.44
CA ALA A 22 21.13 -15.07 -3.38
C ALA A 22 19.66 -15.49 -3.47
N HIS A 23 19.12 -16.09 -2.40
CA HIS A 23 17.72 -16.47 -2.36
C HIS A 23 16.92 -15.20 -2.65
N ALA A 24 16.38 -15.10 -3.86
CA ALA A 24 15.48 -14.03 -4.21
C ALA A 24 14.37 -14.04 -3.16
N ASN A 25 14.16 -12.92 -2.49
CA ASN A 25 13.11 -12.79 -1.51
C ASN A 25 11.78 -13.10 -2.21
N THR A 26 11.27 -14.31 -2.03
CA THR A 26 10.04 -14.76 -2.70
C THR A 26 8.81 -14.07 -2.14
N GLN A 27 8.93 -13.47 -0.96
CA GLN A 27 7.84 -12.77 -0.29
C GLN A 27 7.54 -11.43 -0.97
N LYS A 28 6.28 -11.23 -1.37
CA LYS A 28 5.80 -9.95 -1.89
C LYS A 28 5.80 -8.89 -0.80
N THR A 29 6.18 -7.67 -1.16
CA THR A 29 6.17 -6.52 -0.26
C THR A 29 4.93 -5.66 -0.46
N LEU A 30 4.48 -5.02 0.63
CA LEU A 30 3.50 -3.95 0.60
C LEU A 30 4.22 -2.60 0.54
N VAL A 31 3.89 -1.77 -0.44
CA VAL A 31 4.31 -0.36 -0.45
C VAL A 31 3.22 0.50 0.17
N ILE A 32 3.56 1.32 1.16
CA ILE A 32 2.67 2.35 1.72
C ILE A 32 3.27 3.73 1.42
N ILE A 33 2.51 4.56 0.68
CA ILE A 33 2.86 5.95 0.39
C ILE A 33 2.01 6.85 1.28
N ASP A 34 2.64 7.53 2.27
CA ASP A 34 1.92 8.22 3.34
C ASP A 34 2.78 9.31 4.02
N SER A 35 2.43 9.68 5.27
CA SER A 35 3.11 10.73 6.07
C SER A 35 4.46 10.32 6.64
N GLY A 36 4.89 9.06 6.49
CA GLY A 36 6.08 8.49 7.11
C GLY A 36 5.75 7.58 8.29
N ILE A 37 6.76 7.13 9.01
CA ILE A 37 6.61 6.11 10.06
C ILE A 37 7.51 6.40 11.27
N ALA A 38 7.04 6.07 12.47
CA ALA A 38 7.87 5.95 13.67
C ALA A 38 8.65 4.63 13.60
N ALA A 39 9.76 4.63 12.87
CA ALA A 39 10.52 3.43 12.52
C ALA A 39 11.13 2.70 13.73
N GLU A 40 11.21 3.35 14.89
CA GLU A 40 11.75 2.76 16.12
C GLU A 40 10.75 1.87 16.87
N LEU A 41 9.46 1.90 16.50
CA LEU A 41 8.46 1.01 17.10
C LEU A 41 8.74 -0.45 16.74
N PRO A 42 8.54 -1.41 17.66
CA PRO A 42 8.88 -2.82 17.45
C PRO A 42 8.31 -3.39 16.15
N PHE A 43 7.00 -3.25 15.92
CA PHE A 43 6.36 -3.76 14.72
C PHE A 43 6.91 -3.14 13.42
N ALA A 44 7.27 -1.84 13.47
CA ALA A 44 7.81 -1.14 12.31
C ALA A 44 9.21 -1.67 11.94
N LYS A 45 10.06 -1.92 12.96
CA LYS A 45 11.40 -2.53 12.76
C LYS A 45 11.34 -3.90 12.11
N GLU A 46 10.33 -4.70 12.44
CA GLU A 46 10.15 -6.05 11.90
C GLU A 46 9.66 -6.02 10.45
N MET A 47 8.82 -5.05 10.12
CA MET A 47 8.19 -4.95 8.81
C MET A 47 9.08 -4.27 7.77
N ILE A 48 9.74 -3.16 8.11
CA ILE A 48 10.40 -2.27 7.14
C ILE A 48 11.58 -2.98 6.48
N VAL A 49 11.53 -3.08 5.16
CA VAL A 49 12.61 -3.63 4.32
C VAL A 49 13.29 -2.57 3.45
N ASP A 50 12.59 -1.49 3.14
CA ASP A 50 13.16 -0.34 2.42
C ASP A 50 12.31 0.92 2.66
N GLU A 51 12.91 2.09 2.41
CA GLU A 51 12.30 3.39 2.64
C GLU A 51 12.66 4.39 1.53
N ALA A 52 11.73 5.30 1.25
CA ALA A 52 11.98 6.45 0.40
C ALA A 52 11.25 7.70 0.92
N CYS A 53 11.70 8.86 0.50
CA CYS A 53 11.11 10.14 0.86
C CYS A 53 11.11 11.09 -0.32
N PHE A 54 9.94 11.72 -0.58
CA PHE A 54 9.74 12.72 -1.63
C PHE A 54 8.91 13.88 -1.06
N ILE A 55 9.57 14.96 -0.64
CA ILE A 55 8.94 16.09 0.04
C ILE A 55 9.08 17.35 -0.82
N GLU A 56 7.98 18.03 -1.06
CA GLU A 56 7.98 19.33 -1.73
C GLU A 56 7.88 20.49 -0.74
N TYR A 57 7.11 20.32 0.34
CA TYR A 57 6.98 21.32 1.39
C TYR A 57 7.56 20.78 2.70
N GLY A 58 8.79 21.15 3.00
CA GLY A 58 9.60 20.63 4.09
C GLY A 58 10.81 19.85 3.60
N ARG A 59 11.32 18.92 4.41
CA ARG A 59 12.55 18.17 4.10
C ARG A 59 12.44 16.71 4.56
N CYS A 60 13.14 15.86 3.84
CA CYS A 60 13.43 14.49 4.27
C CYS A 60 14.47 14.50 5.43
N PRO A 61 14.69 13.37 6.12
CA PRO A 61 15.64 13.30 7.25
C PRO A 61 17.06 13.77 6.93
N ASN A 62 17.51 13.63 5.69
CA ASN A 62 18.82 14.12 5.22
C ASN A 62 18.86 15.63 4.92
N GLY A 63 17.78 16.37 5.18
CA GLY A 63 17.69 17.81 4.90
C GLY A 63 17.38 18.16 3.43
N GLN A 64 17.24 17.18 2.54
CA GLN A 64 16.92 17.37 1.12
C GLN A 64 15.42 17.11 0.84
N SER A 65 14.98 17.36 -0.40
CA SER A 65 13.62 17.03 -0.86
C SER A 65 13.44 15.54 -1.20
N THR A 66 14.53 14.77 -1.23
CA THR A 66 14.52 13.34 -1.57
C THR A 66 15.55 12.59 -0.75
N MET A 67 15.18 11.38 -0.31
CA MET A 67 16.08 10.46 0.37
C MET A 67 15.67 9.02 0.08
N PHE A 68 16.62 8.10 0.03
CA PHE A 68 16.39 6.67 -0.20
C PHE A 68 17.10 5.82 0.85
N GLY A 69 16.57 4.62 1.08
CA GLY A 69 17.12 3.64 2.01
C GLY A 69 16.75 3.93 3.46
N LYS A 70 17.37 3.20 4.35
CA LYS A 70 17.06 3.17 5.79
C LYS A 70 16.94 4.57 6.40
N GLY A 71 15.84 4.82 7.07
CA GLY A 71 15.55 6.09 7.75
C GLY A 71 14.93 7.15 6.83
N ALA A 72 14.75 6.90 5.51
CA ALA A 72 14.22 7.90 4.59
C ALA A 72 12.78 8.31 4.91
N ALA A 73 11.94 7.38 5.37
CA ALA A 73 10.56 7.66 5.75
C ALA A 73 10.37 7.89 7.26
N SER A 74 11.46 7.84 8.03
CA SER A 74 11.43 8.00 9.49
C SER A 74 10.95 9.40 9.91
N LEU A 75 10.14 9.42 10.97
CA LEU A 75 9.59 10.64 11.55
C LEU A 75 10.41 11.10 12.75
N PRO A 76 10.69 12.40 12.90
CA PRO A 76 11.27 12.96 14.12
C PRO A 76 10.20 13.07 15.21
N VAL A 77 9.86 11.95 15.86
CA VAL A 77 8.70 11.76 16.74
C VAL A 77 8.62 12.86 17.82
N ALA A 78 9.74 13.24 18.43
CA ALA A 78 9.77 14.27 19.47
C ALA A 78 9.33 15.68 18.99
N ARG A 79 9.26 15.91 17.68
CA ARG A 79 8.90 17.20 17.06
C ARG A 79 7.48 17.21 16.49
N ILE A 80 6.77 16.08 16.54
CA ILE A 80 5.44 15.98 15.96
C ILE A 80 4.44 16.75 16.85
N ASN A 81 3.71 17.66 16.21
CA ASN A 81 2.69 18.48 16.85
C ASN A 81 1.34 18.45 16.13
N HIS A 82 1.14 17.48 15.24
CA HIS A 82 -0.09 17.37 14.46
C HIS A 82 -0.44 15.91 14.14
N LYS A 83 -1.70 15.56 14.39
CA LYS A 83 -2.22 14.18 14.23
C LYS A 83 -2.02 13.59 12.80
N ALA A 84 -2.02 14.42 11.76
CA ALA A 84 -1.79 13.93 10.41
C ALA A 84 -0.40 13.28 10.22
N MET A 85 0.59 13.60 11.07
CA MET A 85 1.89 12.93 11.05
C MET A 85 1.87 11.53 11.67
N HIS A 86 0.82 11.16 12.42
CA HIS A 86 0.65 9.81 12.96
C HIS A 86 0.14 8.82 11.90
N HIS A 87 -0.44 9.34 10.82
CA HIS A 87 -1.26 8.57 9.88
C HIS A 87 -0.51 7.40 9.26
N GLY A 88 0.68 7.60 8.69
CA GLY A 88 1.44 6.52 8.08
C GLY A 88 1.85 5.41 9.07
N THR A 89 2.18 5.78 10.33
CA THR A 89 2.45 4.79 11.39
C THR A 89 1.18 3.98 11.70
N GLN A 90 0.02 4.63 11.77
CA GLN A 90 -1.25 3.94 11.98
C GLN A 90 -1.59 3.01 10.81
N MET A 91 -1.35 3.43 9.57
CA MET A 91 -1.55 2.58 8.38
C MET A 91 -0.63 1.35 8.39
N ALA A 92 0.64 1.53 8.73
CA ALA A 92 1.56 0.39 8.89
C ALA A 92 1.10 -0.55 10.01
N SER A 93 0.57 -0.01 11.12
CA SER A 93 -0.01 -0.81 12.22
C SER A 93 -1.24 -1.60 11.78
N VAL A 94 -2.09 -1.08 10.89
CA VAL A 94 -3.20 -1.85 10.29
C VAL A 94 -2.66 -3.00 9.44
N ALA A 95 -1.65 -2.75 8.60
CA ALA A 95 -1.03 -3.80 7.79
C ALA A 95 -0.44 -4.93 8.67
N TYR A 96 0.23 -4.57 9.77
CA TYR A 96 0.76 -5.52 10.75
C TYR A 96 -0.32 -6.41 11.37
N GLN A 97 -1.48 -5.85 11.68
CA GLN A 97 -2.60 -6.63 12.23
C GLN A 97 -3.22 -7.58 11.20
N ILE A 98 -3.20 -7.24 9.92
CA ILE A 98 -3.69 -8.12 8.86
C ILE A 98 -2.74 -9.32 8.69
N ASP A 99 -1.43 -9.04 8.65
CA ASP A 99 -0.40 -10.06 8.55
C ASP A 99 0.92 -9.53 9.17
N PRO A 100 1.30 -9.99 10.37
CA PRO A 100 2.55 -9.58 11.01
C PRO A 100 3.80 -9.92 10.21
N SER A 101 3.73 -10.89 9.29
CA SER A 101 4.86 -11.26 8.43
C SER A 101 5.04 -10.31 7.23
N THR A 102 4.10 -9.39 6.98
CA THR A 102 4.16 -8.44 5.85
C THR A 102 5.46 -7.66 5.84
N LYS A 103 6.17 -7.68 4.71
CA LYS A 103 7.33 -6.83 4.45
C LYS A 103 6.88 -5.51 3.86
N LEU A 104 7.32 -4.42 4.47
CA LEU A 104 6.86 -3.06 4.20
C LEU A 104 7.95 -2.22 3.55
N VAL A 105 7.60 -1.60 2.44
CA VAL A 105 8.34 -0.47 1.87
C VAL A 105 7.57 0.81 2.22
N MET A 106 8.15 1.68 3.04
CA MET A 106 7.50 2.92 3.46
C MET A 106 7.99 4.10 2.65
N ILE A 107 7.07 4.84 2.04
CA ILE A 107 7.42 6.04 1.26
C ILE A 107 6.74 7.26 1.90
N ARG A 108 7.56 8.21 2.33
CA ARG A 108 7.10 9.45 2.91
C ARG A 108 6.94 10.54 1.86
N ILE A 109 5.73 11.14 1.78
CA ILE A 109 5.42 12.26 0.87
C ILE A 109 4.90 13.50 1.61
N VAL A 110 4.60 13.40 2.90
CA VAL A 110 4.11 14.52 3.72
C VAL A 110 5.27 15.12 4.48
N GLY A 111 5.56 16.38 4.20
CA GLY A 111 6.55 17.15 4.92
C GLY A 111 6.06 17.59 6.30
N MET A 112 6.98 18.09 7.08
CA MET A 112 6.70 18.65 8.39
C MET A 112 7.34 20.04 8.51
N SER A 113 6.59 21.01 9.03
CA SER A 113 7.10 22.34 9.32
C SER A 113 8.03 22.32 10.54
N ASP A 114 8.77 23.40 10.78
CA ASP A 114 9.63 23.55 11.96
C ASP A 114 8.87 23.52 13.27
N LYS A 115 7.56 23.84 13.23
CA LYS A 115 6.65 23.79 14.39
C LYS A 115 6.01 22.40 14.58
N GLY A 116 6.37 21.38 13.79
CA GLY A 116 5.87 20.00 13.92
C GLY A 116 4.51 19.74 13.25
N PHE A 117 3.98 20.69 12.47
CA PHE A 117 2.72 20.48 11.73
C PHE A 117 2.96 19.81 10.40
N ALA A 118 1.99 18.96 9.99
CA ALA A 118 2.00 18.37 8.68
C ALA A 118 1.85 19.45 7.59
N ASN A 119 2.66 19.35 6.55
CA ASN A 119 2.51 20.13 5.33
C ASN A 119 1.64 19.36 4.31
N SER A 120 1.11 20.07 3.33
CA SER A 120 0.42 19.45 2.20
C SER A 120 1.39 18.57 1.40
N TYR A 121 0.89 17.51 0.79
CA TYR A 121 1.56 16.80 -0.28
C TYR A 121 0.99 17.24 -1.64
N THR A 122 1.71 16.97 -2.72
CA THR A 122 1.29 17.28 -4.08
C THR A 122 1.14 16.01 -4.91
N THR A 123 0.39 16.08 -6.01
CA THR A 123 0.34 14.99 -6.99
C THR A 123 1.74 14.65 -7.48
N ARG A 124 2.59 15.65 -7.70
CA ARG A 124 3.98 15.44 -8.12
C ARG A 124 4.77 14.59 -7.13
N ALA A 125 4.60 14.76 -5.81
CA ALA A 125 5.24 13.90 -4.81
C ALA A 125 4.75 12.45 -4.94
N VAL A 126 3.44 12.24 -5.16
CA VAL A 126 2.85 10.91 -5.41
C VAL A 126 3.41 10.31 -6.69
N THR A 127 3.44 11.07 -7.79
CA THR A 127 4.01 10.61 -9.07
C THR A 127 5.45 10.18 -8.94
N ARG A 128 6.29 10.98 -8.26
CA ARG A 128 7.70 10.62 -7.98
C ARG A 128 7.83 9.36 -7.15
N ALA A 129 6.96 9.17 -6.16
CA ALA A 129 6.91 7.96 -5.35
C ALA A 129 6.56 6.73 -6.22
N LEU A 130 5.52 6.82 -7.06
CA LEU A 130 5.14 5.74 -7.98
C LEU A 130 6.21 5.46 -9.03
N THR A 131 6.88 6.49 -9.55
CA THR A 131 8.04 6.32 -10.46
C THR A 131 9.15 5.52 -9.78
N TRP A 132 9.48 5.85 -8.54
CA TRP A 132 10.49 5.12 -7.78
C TRP A 132 10.04 3.66 -7.52
N VAL A 133 8.77 3.43 -7.22
CA VAL A 133 8.21 2.07 -7.08
C VAL A 133 8.38 1.29 -8.37
N ASN A 134 8.03 1.87 -9.55
CA ASN A 134 8.20 1.23 -10.85
C ASN A 134 9.64 0.82 -11.12
N LEU A 135 10.60 1.70 -10.84
CA LEU A 135 12.03 1.45 -11.04
C LEU A 135 12.59 0.36 -10.09
N ASN A 136 11.96 0.15 -8.95
CA ASN A 136 12.41 -0.79 -7.93
C ASN A 136 11.48 -1.99 -7.74
N ALA A 137 10.41 -2.12 -8.53
CA ALA A 137 9.34 -3.09 -8.33
C ALA A 137 9.84 -4.54 -8.29
N GLU A 138 10.80 -4.88 -9.14
CA GLU A 138 11.40 -6.22 -9.21
C GLU A 138 12.31 -6.47 -8.00
N ARG A 139 13.26 -5.56 -7.75
CA ARG A 139 14.18 -5.66 -6.61
C ARG A 139 13.46 -5.80 -5.27
N LEU A 140 12.37 -5.06 -5.10
CA LEU A 140 11.56 -5.05 -3.89
C LEU A 140 10.48 -6.14 -3.87
N ASN A 141 10.31 -6.89 -4.97
CA ASN A 141 9.24 -7.87 -5.14
C ASN A 141 7.85 -7.31 -4.75
N VAL A 142 7.50 -6.13 -5.30
CA VAL A 142 6.29 -5.40 -4.93
C VAL A 142 5.04 -6.21 -5.21
N GLY A 143 4.19 -6.38 -4.19
CA GLY A 143 2.92 -7.08 -4.27
C GLY A 143 1.71 -6.16 -4.48
N ALA A 144 1.71 -5.02 -3.83
CA ALA A 144 0.69 -3.99 -3.97
C ALA A 144 1.22 -2.63 -3.49
N VAL A 145 0.60 -1.54 -3.95
CA VAL A 145 0.86 -0.16 -3.51
C VAL A 145 -0.41 0.40 -2.87
N SER A 146 -0.31 0.90 -1.63
CA SER A 146 -1.38 1.54 -0.89
C SER A 146 -1.19 3.05 -0.87
N LEU A 147 -2.20 3.78 -1.37
CA LEU A 147 -2.33 5.23 -1.32
C LEU A 147 -3.48 5.58 -0.36
N SER A 148 -3.19 5.59 0.95
CA SER A 148 -4.17 6.01 1.97
C SER A 148 -4.30 7.53 2.04
N ILE A 149 -4.26 8.18 0.89
CA ILE A 149 -4.29 9.61 0.67
C ILE A 149 -5.36 9.94 -0.36
N GLY A 150 -5.91 11.14 -0.30
CA GLY A 150 -6.88 11.60 -1.27
C GLY A 150 -7.12 13.10 -1.14
N ARG A 151 -7.59 13.71 -2.20
CA ARG A 151 -8.10 15.08 -2.21
C ARG A 151 -9.37 15.17 -3.03
N GLY A 152 -10.36 15.87 -2.51
CA GLY A 152 -11.54 16.24 -3.29
C GLY A 152 -11.16 17.14 -4.47
N TYR A 153 -11.96 17.10 -5.51
CA TYR A 153 -11.81 17.95 -6.69
C TYR A 153 -13.17 18.57 -7.09
N LYS A 154 -13.11 19.71 -7.76
CA LYS A 154 -14.32 20.48 -8.15
C LYS A 154 -14.81 20.15 -9.54
N GLU A 155 -13.94 19.65 -10.40
CA GLU A 155 -14.20 19.29 -11.78
C GLU A 155 -15.33 18.27 -11.89
N ALA A 156 -16.07 18.25 -12.98
CA ALA A 156 -17.15 17.29 -13.20
C ALA A 156 -16.62 15.84 -13.35
N SER A 157 -15.42 15.69 -13.89
CA SER A 157 -14.71 14.43 -14.07
C SER A 157 -13.41 14.37 -13.25
N CYS A 158 -12.85 13.17 -13.09
CA CYS A 158 -11.55 12.96 -12.46
C CYS A 158 -10.46 13.80 -13.13
N PRO A 159 -9.69 14.60 -12.36
CA PRO A 159 -8.59 15.39 -12.92
C PRO A 159 -7.38 14.53 -13.20
N ILE A 160 -7.39 13.81 -14.31
CA ILE A 160 -6.34 12.86 -14.67
C ILE A 160 -5.05 13.62 -15.02
N GLU A 161 -4.01 13.37 -14.25
CA GLU A 161 -2.66 13.85 -14.53
C GLU A 161 -1.89 12.78 -15.32
N PRO A 162 -1.48 13.04 -16.59
CA PRO A 162 -0.94 12.01 -17.48
C PRO A 162 0.27 11.27 -16.94
N GLU A 163 1.16 11.97 -16.22
CA GLU A 163 2.35 11.35 -15.63
C GLU A 163 2.00 10.35 -14.53
N LEU A 164 1.05 10.70 -13.64
CA LEU A 164 0.59 9.79 -12.59
C LEU A 164 -0.12 8.57 -13.19
N GLN A 165 -1.02 8.79 -14.15
CA GLN A 165 -1.72 7.71 -14.83
C GLN A 165 -0.73 6.76 -15.52
N SER A 166 0.28 7.27 -16.20
CA SER A 166 1.32 6.44 -16.81
C SER A 166 2.04 5.56 -15.80
N GLN A 167 2.35 6.08 -14.59
CA GLN A 167 2.98 5.26 -13.55
C GLN A 167 2.04 4.16 -13.04
N VAL A 168 0.76 4.46 -12.88
CA VAL A 168 -0.25 3.46 -12.49
C VAL A 168 -0.37 2.37 -13.55
N GLN A 169 -0.47 2.73 -14.82
CA GLN A 169 -0.56 1.79 -15.94
C GLN A 169 0.67 0.87 -16.03
N GLN A 170 1.87 1.39 -15.81
CA GLN A 170 3.09 0.58 -15.78
C GLN A 170 3.07 -0.45 -14.63
N LEU A 171 2.58 -0.09 -13.44
CA LEU A 171 2.42 -1.02 -12.32
C LEU A 171 1.33 -2.06 -12.63
N ALA A 172 0.19 -1.65 -13.17
CA ALA A 172 -0.89 -2.54 -13.56
C ALA A 172 -0.44 -3.58 -14.59
N ALA A 173 0.34 -3.16 -15.61
CA ALA A 173 0.92 -4.05 -16.61
C ALA A 173 1.87 -5.12 -16.04
N ARG A 174 2.39 -4.88 -14.83
CA ARG A 174 3.22 -5.82 -14.04
C ARG A 174 2.41 -6.62 -13.02
N ASN A 175 1.09 -6.55 -13.05
CA ASN A 175 0.21 -7.14 -12.04
C ASN A 175 0.49 -6.64 -10.62
N ILE A 176 0.83 -5.36 -10.48
CA ILE A 176 1.02 -4.67 -9.21
C ILE A 176 -0.12 -3.67 -9.03
N PRO A 177 -1.15 -3.99 -8.24
CA PRO A 177 -2.28 -3.08 -8.03
C PRO A 177 -1.86 -1.84 -7.25
N VAL A 178 -2.35 -0.68 -7.70
CA VAL A 178 -2.37 0.56 -6.94
C VAL A 178 -3.75 0.69 -6.33
N VAL A 179 -3.81 0.78 -5.01
CA VAL A 179 -5.06 0.81 -4.23
C VAL A 179 -5.15 2.18 -3.56
N ALA A 180 -6.27 2.90 -3.71
CA ALA A 180 -6.42 4.24 -3.15
C ALA A 180 -7.72 4.43 -2.35
N ALA A 181 -7.65 5.31 -1.36
CA ALA A 181 -8.77 5.67 -0.51
C ALA A 181 -9.79 6.54 -1.28
N THR A 182 -11.08 6.18 -1.22
CA THR A 182 -12.14 6.96 -1.87
C THR A 182 -12.39 8.32 -1.24
N GLY A 183 -11.83 8.57 -0.04
CA GLY A 183 -12.00 9.83 0.68
C GLY A 183 -13.07 9.78 1.77
N ASN A 184 -13.02 10.77 2.66
CA ASN A 184 -13.83 10.84 3.88
C ASN A 184 -14.73 12.09 3.91
N GLY A 185 -15.19 12.54 2.76
CA GLY A 185 -16.00 13.75 2.60
C GLY A 185 -17.51 13.50 2.59
N SER A 186 -17.99 12.27 2.82
CA SER A 186 -19.40 11.88 2.71
C SER A 186 -20.00 12.15 1.30
N ASN A 187 -19.14 12.24 0.29
CA ASN A 187 -19.59 12.45 -1.08
C ASN A 187 -20.27 11.17 -1.62
N LYS A 188 -21.47 11.29 -2.14
CA LYS A 188 -22.27 10.16 -2.65
C LYS A 188 -22.16 9.95 -4.16
N PHE A 189 -21.46 10.85 -4.86
CA PHE A 189 -21.44 10.90 -6.30
C PHE A 189 -20.07 10.68 -6.92
N LYS A 190 -18.99 10.89 -6.17
CA LYS A 190 -17.62 10.71 -6.65
C LYS A 190 -16.64 10.42 -5.54
N VAL A 191 -15.61 9.67 -5.88
CA VAL A 191 -14.45 9.39 -5.01
C VAL A 191 -13.41 10.49 -5.15
N ASP A 192 -12.49 10.58 -4.19
CA ASP A 192 -11.39 11.54 -4.24
C ASP A 192 -10.30 11.12 -5.24
N TYR A 193 -9.54 12.09 -5.73
CA TYR A 193 -8.31 11.83 -6.47
C TYR A 193 -7.20 11.36 -5.50
N PRO A 194 -6.39 10.32 -5.81
CA PRO A 194 -6.27 9.62 -7.08
C PRO A 194 -7.14 8.36 -7.24
N ALA A 195 -8.06 8.06 -6.32
CA ALA A 195 -8.90 6.86 -6.41
C ALA A 195 -9.76 6.82 -7.68
N CYS A 196 -10.09 7.98 -8.26
CA CYS A 196 -10.84 8.07 -9.51
C CYS A 196 -10.01 7.86 -10.79
N VAL A 197 -8.68 7.69 -10.68
CA VAL A 197 -7.80 7.47 -11.84
C VAL A 197 -8.01 6.05 -12.36
N PRO A 198 -8.17 5.83 -13.68
CA PRO A 198 -8.25 4.50 -14.26
C PRO A 198 -7.10 3.58 -13.79
N GLU A 199 -7.37 2.30 -13.64
CA GLU A 199 -6.48 1.23 -13.14
C GLU A 199 -6.08 1.37 -11.65
N VAL A 200 -6.51 2.42 -10.95
CA VAL A 200 -6.44 2.49 -9.47
C VAL A 200 -7.66 1.77 -8.88
N LEU A 201 -7.44 0.89 -7.92
CA LEU A 201 -8.53 0.27 -7.17
C LEU A 201 -9.02 1.22 -6.06
N ALA A 202 -10.22 1.72 -6.20
CA ALA A 202 -10.86 2.66 -5.29
C ALA A 202 -11.56 1.93 -4.12
N ILE A 203 -11.10 2.16 -2.89
CA ILE A 203 -11.59 1.44 -1.70
C ILE A 203 -12.37 2.35 -0.76
N GLY A 204 -13.64 2.02 -0.57
CA GLY A 204 -14.53 2.58 0.44
C GLY A 204 -14.45 1.84 1.78
N ALA A 205 -15.03 2.42 2.81
CA ALA A 205 -14.96 1.90 4.18
C ALA A 205 -16.32 1.44 4.73
N THR A 206 -16.32 0.28 5.41
CA THR A 206 -17.44 -0.22 6.23
C THR A 206 -17.06 -0.27 7.71
N ASP A 207 -18.05 -0.36 8.60
CA ASP A 207 -17.84 -0.48 10.06
C ASP A 207 -18.56 -1.70 10.61
N ARG A 208 -17.82 -2.64 11.20
CA ARG A 208 -18.36 -3.88 11.76
C ARG A 208 -19.03 -3.71 13.13
N ARG A 209 -18.97 -2.55 13.76
CA ARG A 209 -19.64 -2.32 15.06
C ARG A 209 -21.15 -2.44 14.98
N TYR A 210 -21.67 -2.23 13.80
CA TYR A 210 -23.10 -2.29 13.54
C TYR A 210 -23.34 -3.29 12.42
N THR A 211 -24.46 -3.99 12.50
CA THR A 211 -25.00 -4.78 11.41
C THR A 211 -26.38 -4.25 11.08
N VAL A 212 -26.72 -4.21 9.82
CA VAL A 212 -28.07 -3.91 9.35
C VAL A 212 -28.64 -5.12 8.65
N LYS A 213 -29.94 -5.37 8.88
CA LYS A 213 -30.63 -6.47 8.21
C LYS A 213 -30.83 -6.11 6.75
N ALA A 214 -30.30 -6.91 5.86
CA ALA A 214 -30.56 -6.85 4.41
C ALA A 214 -31.48 -8.03 4.03
N ILE A 215 -31.93 -8.05 2.78
CA ILE A 215 -32.85 -9.09 2.27
C ILE A 215 -32.27 -10.49 2.47
N GLN A 216 -30.95 -10.65 2.42
CA GLN A 216 -30.26 -11.94 2.51
C GLN A 216 -29.36 -12.10 3.73
N GLY A 217 -29.59 -11.38 4.80
CA GLY A 217 -28.84 -11.53 6.04
C GLY A 217 -28.35 -10.21 6.63
N TRP A 218 -27.33 -10.33 7.48
CA TRP A 218 -26.76 -9.17 8.16
C TRP A 218 -25.53 -8.65 7.40
N VAL A 219 -25.49 -7.35 7.21
CA VAL A 219 -24.39 -6.67 6.50
C VAL A 219 -23.80 -5.53 7.35
N TYR A 220 -22.53 -5.19 7.11
CA TYR A 220 -21.91 -4.05 7.76
C TYR A 220 -22.26 -2.76 7.02
N PRO A 221 -22.68 -1.70 7.73
CA PRO A 221 -22.94 -0.41 7.09
C PRO A 221 -21.66 0.24 6.58
N ILE A 222 -21.80 1.06 5.54
CA ILE A 222 -20.74 1.96 5.10
C ILE A 222 -20.46 2.97 6.20
N VAL A 223 -19.19 3.27 6.46
CA VAL A 223 -18.81 4.39 7.33
C VAL A 223 -19.41 5.66 6.74
N PHE A 224 -20.15 6.43 7.55
CA PHE A 224 -20.92 7.57 7.06
C PHE A 224 -20.10 8.60 6.28
N MET A 225 -18.82 8.76 6.66
CA MET A 225 -17.89 9.67 6.00
C MET A 225 -17.33 9.15 4.67
N SER A 226 -17.43 7.82 4.40
CA SER A 226 -16.86 7.25 3.19
C SER A 226 -17.47 7.85 1.93
N ASN A 227 -16.63 8.35 1.04
CA ASN A 227 -17.07 8.71 -0.30
C ASN A 227 -17.49 7.45 -1.06
N THR A 228 -18.47 7.62 -1.95
CA THR A 228 -19.01 6.60 -2.83
C THR A 228 -19.15 7.18 -4.24
N GLY A 229 -19.45 6.37 -5.22
CA GLY A 229 -19.66 6.85 -6.60
C GLY A 229 -19.41 5.75 -7.62
N PRO A 230 -19.57 6.05 -8.91
CA PRO A 230 -19.38 5.06 -9.97
C PRO A 230 -17.96 4.51 -10.09
N ASP A 231 -16.96 5.29 -9.66
CA ASP A 231 -15.54 4.90 -9.72
C ASP A 231 -15.10 4.08 -8.50
N LEU A 232 -16.00 3.72 -7.60
CA LEU A 232 -15.69 2.88 -6.45
C LEU A 232 -15.68 1.41 -6.85
N ASP A 233 -14.59 0.70 -6.53
CA ASP A 233 -14.43 -0.73 -6.84
C ASP A 233 -14.88 -1.63 -5.69
N PHE A 234 -14.39 -1.38 -4.47
CA PHE A 234 -14.61 -2.26 -3.33
C PHE A 234 -14.85 -1.50 -2.03
N TYR A 235 -15.53 -2.18 -1.11
CA TYR A 235 -15.56 -1.81 0.30
C TYR A 235 -14.82 -2.83 1.15
N THR A 236 -14.11 -2.36 2.18
CA THR A 236 -13.59 -3.23 3.24
C THR A 236 -13.73 -2.55 4.60
N LEU A 237 -13.39 -3.29 5.67
CA LEU A 237 -13.44 -2.72 7.01
C LEU A 237 -12.53 -1.50 7.10
N GLY A 238 -13.09 -0.39 7.59
CA GLY A 238 -12.37 0.88 7.76
C GLY A 238 -12.14 1.28 9.20
N ARG A 239 -12.44 0.40 10.18
CA ARG A 239 -12.22 0.67 11.60
C ARG A 239 -11.26 -0.34 12.19
N PHE A 240 -10.11 0.14 12.65
CA PHE A 240 -9.06 -0.67 13.26
C PHE A 240 -8.54 -0.02 14.54
N PRO A 241 -8.24 -0.79 15.60
CA PRO A 241 -7.29 -0.35 16.59
C PRO A 241 -5.95 -0.12 15.89
N THR A 242 -5.18 0.86 16.31
CA THR A 242 -3.89 1.22 15.69
C THR A 242 -2.89 1.61 16.76
N THR A 243 -1.63 1.72 16.37
CA THR A 243 -0.56 2.28 17.19
C THR A 243 -0.15 3.61 16.60
N ASP A 244 -0.09 4.65 17.41
CA ASP A 244 0.38 5.97 16.98
C ASP A 244 1.91 6.09 16.99
N VAL A 245 2.44 7.27 16.65
CA VAL A 245 3.90 7.50 16.60
C VAL A 245 4.59 7.42 17.95
N TYR A 246 3.86 7.50 19.04
CA TYR A 246 4.38 7.38 20.42
C TYR A 246 4.27 5.94 20.96
N GLY A 247 3.77 5.00 20.16
CA GLY A 247 3.50 3.64 20.60
C GLY A 247 2.20 3.47 21.39
N GLN A 248 1.36 4.51 21.47
CA GLN A 248 0.09 4.47 22.19
C GLN A 248 -1.01 3.87 21.33
N GLN A 249 -1.97 3.21 21.99
CA GLN A 249 -3.16 2.71 21.30
C GLN A 249 -4.04 3.86 20.82
N ALA A 250 -4.48 3.76 19.60
CA ALA A 250 -5.41 4.68 18.95
C ALA A 250 -6.45 3.89 18.12
N ILE A 251 -7.42 4.59 17.57
CA ILE A 251 -8.38 4.00 16.62
C ILE A 251 -8.35 4.82 15.35
N SER A 252 -8.16 4.14 14.23
CA SER A 252 -8.32 4.73 12.90
C SER A 252 -9.67 4.33 12.32
N ILE A 253 -10.38 5.30 11.72
CA ILE A 253 -11.68 5.08 11.08
C ILE A 253 -11.69 5.82 9.75
N GLY A 254 -11.99 5.11 8.67
CA GLY A 254 -12.16 5.73 7.36
C GLY A 254 -11.57 4.92 6.22
N THR A 255 -11.60 5.53 5.05
CA THR A 255 -11.17 4.88 3.81
C THR A 255 -9.68 4.60 3.75
N SER A 256 -8.85 5.36 4.49
CA SER A 256 -7.41 5.10 4.61
C SER A 256 -7.12 3.73 5.21
N SER A 257 -7.77 3.40 6.35
CA SER A 257 -7.61 2.09 7.01
C SER A 257 -8.16 0.95 6.14
N ALA A 258 -9.28 1.19 5.45
CA ALA A 258 -9.87 0.25 4.51
C ALA A 258 -8.90 -0.06 3.36
N THR A 259 -8.28 0.97 2.79
CA THR A 259 -7.34 0.86 1.68
C THR A 259 -6.11 0.02 2.04
N VAL A 260 -5.47 0.34 3.16
CA VAL A 260 -4.28 -0.42 3.57
C VAL A 260 -4.64 -1.86 3.97
N ALA A 261 -5.79 -2.08 4.60
CA ALA A 261 -6.25 -3.43 4.94
C ALA A 261 -6.51 -4.25 3.67
N PHE A 262 -7.10 -3.66 2.63
CA PHE A 262 -7.27 -4.30 1.33
C PHE A 262 -5.91 -4.66 0.71
N ALA A 263 -4.99 -3.70 0.61
CA ALA A 263 -3.68 -3.90 0.01
C ALA A 263 -2.84 -4.95 0.77
N ALA A 264 -2.86 -4.94 2.11
CA ALA A 264 -2.17 -5.93 2.93
C ALA A 264 -2.70 -7.35 2.72
N ASN A 265 -4.03 -7.50 2.62
CA ASN A 265 -4.63 -8.80 2.30
C ASN A 265 -4.29 -9.28 0.88
N MET A 266 -4.24 -8.37 -0.10
CA MET A 266 -3.77 -8.71 -1.46
C MET A 266 -2.35 -9.28 -1.41
N VAL A 267 -1.44 -8.61 -0.68
CA VAL A 267 -0.06 -9.09 -0.51
C VAL A 267 -0.03 -10.44 0.22
N ARG A 268 -0.78 -10.59 1.31
CA ARG A 268 -0.88 -11.83 2.08
C ARG A 268 -1.34 -13.01 1.20
N LEU A 269 -2.40 -12.83 0.41
CA LEU A 269 -2.90 -13.86 -0.49
C LEU A 269 -1.90 -14.18 -1.61
N ARG A 270 -1.22 -13.18 -2.14
CA ARG A 270 -0.15 -13.41 -3.15
C ARG A 270 1.06 -14.14 -2.57
N ASN A 271 1.33 -14.00 -1.29
CA ASN A 271 2.37 -14.74 -0.58
C ASN A 271 2.02 -16.22 -0.36
N THR A 272 0.77 -16.64 -0.58
CA THR A 272 0.41 -18.07 -0.65
C THR A 272 0.65 -18.70 -2.03
N GLY A 273 1.23 -17.96 -2.99
CA GLY A 273 1.52 -18.41 -4.35
C GLY A 273 0.45 -18.04 -5.39
N LEU A 274 -0.63 -17.36 -4.98
CA LEU A 274 -1.65 -16.88 -5.93
C LEU A 274 -1.14 -15.65 -6.69
N ASP A 275 -1.42 -15.60 -7.98
CA ASP A 275 -1.15 -14.40 -8.80
C ASP A 275 -2.22 -13.32 -8.58
N TYR A 276 -1.94 -12.11 -9.05
CA TYR A 276 -2.87 -10.99 -8.89
C TYR A 276 -4.22 -11.20 -9.57
N PRO A 277 -4.32 -11.65 -10.83
CA PRO A 277 -5.60 -11.93 -11.49
C PRO A 277 -6.45 -12.95 -10.72
N THR A 278 -5.85 -14.01 -10.20
CA THR A 278 -6.54 -15.04 -9.41
C THR A 278 -7.08 -14.46 -8.10
N VAL A 279 -6.28 -13.67 -7.37
CA VAL A 279 -6.72 -13.01 -6.13
C VAL A 279 -7.86 -12.04 -6.43
N LEU A 280 -7.75 -11.20 -7.46
CA LEU A 280 -8.78 -10.23 -7.82
C LEU A 280 -10.08 -10.92 -8.25
N SER A 281 -9.99 -11.96 -9.08
CA SER A 281 -11.15 -12.75 -9.52
C SER A 281 -11.83 -13.45 -8.35
N GLY A 282 -11.06 -13.98 -7.39
CA GLY A 282 -11.59 -14.57 -6.16
C GLY A 282 -12.37 -13.56 -5.31
N ILE A 283 -11.84 -12.34 -5.19
CA ILE A 283 -12.52 -11.22 -4.54
C ILE A 283 -13.84 -10.90 -5.25
N GLN A 284 -13.79 -10.67 -6.56
CA GLN A 284 -14.97 -10.34 -7.37
C GLN A 284 -16.03 -11.43 -7.33
N SER A 285 -15.62 -12.71 -7.40
CA SER A 285 -16.54 -13.86 -7.36
C SER A 285 -17.23 -14.01 -6.01
N SER A 286 -16.52 -13.79 -4.90
CA SER A 286 -17.12 -13.80 -3.57
C SER A 286 -18.12 -12.66 -3.37
N LEU A 287 -17.89 -11.50 -3.97
CA LEU A 287 -18.82 -10.40 -4.02
C LEU A 287 -20.08 -10.76 -4.83
N VAL A 288 -19.93 -11.26 -6.05
CA VAL A 288 -21.06 -11.65 -6.91
C VAL A 288 -21.96 -12.68 -6.21
N ASN A 289 -21.39 -13.66 -5.51
CA ASN A 289 -22.17 -14.63 -4.75
C ASN A 289 -22.91 -14.00 -3.57
N ALA A 290 -22.35 -12.98 -2.93
CA ALA A 290 -23.03 -12.20 -1.90
C ALA A 290 -24.09 -11.23 -2.48
N TYR A 291 -23.98 -10.88 -3.76
CA TYR A 291 -24.75 -9.81 -4.44
C TYR A 291 -25.84 -10.28 -5.37
N ARG A 292 -25.87 -11.55 -5.78
CA ARG A 292 -26.93 -12.01 -6.70
C ARG A 292 -28.35 -11.63 -6.27
N THR A 293 -28.48 -10.91 -5.16
CA THR A 293 -29.75 -10.61 -4.53
C THR A 293 -29.88 -9.24 -3.87
N VAL A 294 -28.88 -8.35 -4.00
CA VAL A 294 -28.97 -7.00 -3.42
C VAL A 294 -28.83 -5.96 -4.52
N THR A 295 -29.93 -5.30 -4.89
CA THR A 295 -30.00 -4.22 -5.88
C THR A 295 -29.48 -2.88 -5.36
N ASP A 296 -28.88 -2.84 -4.17
CA ASP A 296 -28.46 -1.59 -3.52
C ASP A 296 -26.92 -1.56 -3.38
N PHE A 297 -26.25 -0.95 -4.34
CA PHE A 297 -24.79 -0.75 -4.37
C PHE A 297 -24.22 -0.10 -3.12
N ALA A 298 -25.03 0.50 -2.26
CA ALA A 298 -24.62 1.14 -1.02
C ALA A 298 -24.19 0.15 0.08
N ARG A 299 -24.20 -1.16 -0.16
CA ARG A 299 -24.04 -2.18 0.89
C ARG A 299 -23.03 -3.27 0.60
N LEU A 300 -22.03 -2.98 -0.25
CA LEU A 300 -20.96 -3.92 -0.58
C LEU A 300 -20.06 -4.25 0.63
N HIS A 301 -20.04 -5.52 1.02
CA HIS A 301 -19.16 -6.05 2.05
C HIS A 301 -18.14 -6.97 1.43
N TYR A 302 -16.89 -6.68 1.68
CA TYR A 302 -15.84 -7.64 1.51
C TYR A 302 -15.08 -7.82 2.82
N GLN A 303 -15.21 -8.98 3.44
CA GLN A 303 -14.32 -9.43 4.50
C GLN A 303 -13.13 -10.10 3.86
N ILE A 304 -12.00 -9.39 3.79
CA ILE A 304 -10.72 -9.98 3.46
C ILE A 304 -10.16 -10.60 4.74
N GLY A 305 -10.25 -11.91 4.81
CA GLY A 305 -9.55 -12.75 5.78
C GLY A 305 -10.11 -12.73 7.20
N ARG A 306 -10.60 -13.87 7.60
CA ARG A 306 -10.45 -14.39 8.96
C ARG A 306 -9.18 -15.20 9.06
#